data_f6fddba0a1d7cf49396b2e519c822bfd
#
_entry.id   f6fddba0a1d7cf49396b2e519c822bfd
#
_cell.length_a   1.000
_cell.length_b   1.000
_cell.length_c   1.000
_cell.angle_alpha   90.00
_cell.angle_beta   90.00
_cell.angle_gamma   90.00
#
_symmetry.space_group_name_H-M   'P 1'
#
loop_
_entity.id
_entity.type
_entity.pdbx_description
1 polymer ?
#
loop_
_entity_poly.entity_id
_entity_poly.type
_entity_poly.pdbx_seq_one_letter_code
_entity_poly.pdbx_strand_id
1 'polypeptide(L)'
;TFGKSGIGNESTYNAGFALSGFIAKKYGPDKLNEIMTELSVPFQFSIDGAIEQVLGVGGEDLYLDFKQTTEAGYHKAIEPIVAKLIEGKQIQKDGTTNVFPKWQPGKNAFAYLSNKENDFFGQTDLFLYDFEKDEDKKIMVGVKSAPAWHPNGSIIYYSKKPKFPNKNGSKFYDLYAFDLMTKKETRLTYDVRAF
;
A
#
# COMPACT_ATOMS: atom_id res chain seq x y z
N THR A 1 6.33 16.98 10.57
CA THR A 1 6.34 15.55 10.15
C THR A 1 6.68 14.58 11.26
N PHE A 2 7.02 15.06 12.47
CA PHE A 2 7.24 14.20 13.63
C PHE A 2 5.96 13.43 13.99
N GLY A 3 6.05 12.10 14.16
CA GLY A 3 4.92 11.24 14.54
C GLY A 3 4.16 10.60 13.39
N LYS A 4 4.55 10.80 12.14
CA LYS A 4 3.98 10.04 11.00
C LYS A 4 4.61 8.65 10.92
N SER A 5 3.80 7.64 10.68
CA SER A 5 4.22 6.24 10.45
C SER A 5 3.55 5.66 9.22
N GLY A 6 4.12 4.63 8.63
CA GLY A 6 3.55 3.94 7.47
C GLY A 6 3.35 4.87 6.26
N ILE A 7 2.13 4.96 5.74
CA ILE A 7 1.77 5.77 4.56
C ILE A 7 2.15 7.26 4.71
N GLY A 8 2.12 7.79 5.94
CA GLY A 8 2.52 9.17 6.21
C GLY A 8 4.02 9.41 5.96
N ASN A 9 4.87 8.44 6.26
CA ASN A 9 6.30 8.52 5.94
C ASN A 9 6.54 8.42 4.44
N GLU A 10 5.88 7.50 3.77
CA GLU A 10 6.00 7.33 2.31
C GLU A 10 5.58 8.61 1.57
N SER A 11 4.48 9.25 1.98
CA SER A 11 4.06 10.55 1.43
C SER A 11 5.13 11.63 1.61
N THR A 12 5.88 11.61 2.71
CA THR A 12 6.97 12.56 2.97
C THR A 12 8.13 12.34 2.01
N TYR A 13 8.54 11.10 1.76
CA TYR A 13 9.59 10.78 0.77
C TYR A 13 9.18 11.16 -0.64
N ASN A 14 7.94 10.82 -1.04
CA ASN A 14 7.42 11.14 -2.36
C ASN A 14 7.32 12.66 -2.58
N ALA A 15 6.87 13.42 -1.58
CA ALA A 15 6.83 14.88 -1.64
C ALA A 15 8.23 15.50 -1.72
N GLY A 16 9.19 14.98 -0.96
CA GLY A 16 10.58 15.41 -1.01
C GLY A 16 11.21 15.15 -2.38
N PHE A 17 11.02 13.98 -2.94
CA PHE A 17 11.47 13.64 -4.30
C PHE A 17 10.87 14.59 -5.35
N ALA A 18 9.56 14.83 -5.30
CA ALA A 18 8.85 15.69 -6.23
C ALA A 18 9.34 17.15 -6.13
N LEU A 19 9.56 17.67 -4.91
CA LEU A 19 10.10 19.02 -4.67
C LEU A 19 11.54 19.15 -5.20
N SER A 20 12.38 18.14 -4.96
CA SER A 20 13.74 18.13 -5.50
C SER A 20 13.75 18.15 -7.03
N GLY A 21 12.87 17.35 -7.66
CA GLY A 21 12.67 17.35 -9.11
C GLY A 21 12.16 18.69 -9.65
N PHE A 22 11.28 19.36 -8.92
CA PHE A 22 10.79 20.70 -9.25
C PHE A 22 11.92 21.73 -9.20
N ILE A 23 12.75 21.74 -8.15
CA ILE A 23 13.91 22.63 -8.02
C ILE A 23 14.86 22.41 -9.19
N ALA A 24 15.25 21.16 -9.45
CA ALA A 24 16.16 20.84 -10.55
C ALA A 24 15.62 21.28 -11.92
N LYS A 25 14.33 21.14 -12.16
CA LYS A 25 13.68 21.52 -13.42
C LYS A 25 13.55 23.03 -13.58
N LYS A 26 13.20 23.76 -12.51
CA LYS A 26 12.92 25.19 -12.57
C LYS A 26 14.17 26.05 -12.46
N TYR A 27 15.07 25.69 -11.56
CA TYR A 27 16.25 26.49 -11.22
C TYR A 27 17.57 25.90 -11.76
N GLY A 28 17.55 24.64 -12.19
CA GLY A 28 18.71 23.92 -12.69
C GLY A 28 19.14 22.77 -11.77
N PRO A 29 19.72 21.69 -12.34
CA PRO A 29 20.07 20.48 -11.57
C PRO A 29 21.16 20.73 -10.52
N ASP A 30 22.08 21.69 -10.78
CA ASP A 30 23.20 22.00 -9.88
C ASP A 30 22.74 22.69 -8.59
N LYS A 31 21.55 23.31 -8.59
CA LYS A 31 21.02 24.06 -7.45
C LYS A 31 20.81 23.20 -6.19
N LEU A 32 20.53 21.93 -6.35
CA LEU A 32 20.46 21.03 -5.20
C LEU A 32 21.81 20.87 -4.52
N ASN A 33 22.89 20.76 -5.28
CA ASN A 33 24.25 20.69 -4.74
C ASN A 33 24.67 22.04 -4.12
N GLU A 34 24.29 23.15 -4.74
CA GLU A 34 24.57 24.49 -4.19
C GLU A 34 23.88 24.69 -2.84
N ILE A 35 22.61 24.27 -2.68
CA ILE A 35 21.89 24.30 -1.40
C ILE A 35 22.60 23.44 -0.35
N MET A 36 23.06 22.24 -0.72
CA MET A 36 23.80 21.37 0.21
C MET A 36 25.14 21.98 0.60
N THR A 37 25.82 22.65 -0.33
CA THR A 37 27.07 23.37 -0.07
C THR A 37 26.83 24.54 0.88
N GLU A 38 25.80 25.34 0.64
CA GLU A 38 25.43 26.45 1.49
C GLU A 38 25.08 26.01 2.92
N LEU A 39 24.40 24.88 3.06
CA LEU A 39 24.13 24.26 4.39
C LEU A 39 25.42 23.84 5.13
N SER A 40 26.52 23.67 4.43
CA SER A 40 27.84 23.32 5.02
C SER A 40 28.64 24.52 5.47
N VAL A 41 28.21 25.75 5.14
CA VAL A 41 28.90 26.98 5.56
C VAL A 41 28.76 27.21 7.07
N PRO A 42 29.82 27.62 7.78
CA PRO A 42 29.73 27.93 9.19
C PRO A 42 28.62 28.96 9.49
N PHE A 43 27.86 28.71 10.54
CA PHE A 43 26.72 29.52 10.99
C PHE A 43 25.46 29.47 10.12
N GLN A 44 25.39 28.67 9.06
CA GLN A 44 24.15 28.38 8.36
C GLN A 44 23.43 27.22 9.05
N PHE A 45 22.37 27.53 9.83
CA PHE A 45 21.63 26.53 10.62
C PHE A 45 20.20 26.28 10.09
N SER A 46 19.81 26.92 8.99
CA SER A 46 18.48 26.88 8.42
C SER A 46 18.50 26.40 6.99
N ILE A 47 17.70 25.35 6.71
CA ILE A 47 17.46 24.88 5.33
C ILE A 47 16.78 25.99 4.52
N ASP A 48 15.85 26.71 5.12
CA ASP A 48 15.13 27.81 4.49
C ASP A 48 16.09 28.93 4.09
N GLY A 49 17.00 29.31 5.00
CA GLY A 49 18.04 30.31 4.70
C GLY A 49 18.98 29.89 3.56
N ALA A 50 19.37 28.61 3.50
CA ALA A 50 20.19 28.11 2.40
C ALA A 50 19.42 28.11 1.06
N ILE A 51 18.15 27.78 1.08
CA ILE A 51 17.26 27.87 -0.09
C ILE A 51 17.18 29.31 -0.58
N GLU A 52 16.90 30.25 0.32
CA GLU A 52 16.78 31.69 0.00
C GLU A 52 18.09 32.23 -0.58
N GLN A 53 19.22 31.88 0.02
CA GLN A 53 20.54 32.30 -0.47
C GLN A 53 20.86 31.80 -1.85
N VAL A 54 20.50 30.56 -2.19
CA VAL A 54 20.85 29.91 -3.46
C VAL A 54 19.81 30.15 -4.56
N LEU A 55 18.50 30.15 -4.20
CA LEU A 55 17.41 30.27 -5.17
C LEU A 55 16.82 31.68 -5.26
N GLY A 56 17.12 32.55 -4.28
CA GLY A 56 16.57 33.92 -4.20
C GLY A 56 15.09 33.95 -3.80
N VAL A 57 14.55 32.81 -3.26
CA VAL A 57 13.16 32.70 -2.78
C VAL A 57 13.16 31.93 -1.48
N GLY A 58 12.32 32.36 -0.53
CA GLY A 58 12.14 31.65 0.75
C GLY A 58 11.48 30.28 0.57
N GLY A 59 11.69 29.39 1.54
CA GLY A 59 11.18 28.02 1.46
C GLY A 59 9.65 27.93 1.40
N GLU A 60 8.93 28.86 2.03
CA GLU A 60 7.48 28.93 1.94
C GLU A 60 7.00 29.31 0.54
N ASP A 61 7.57 30.33 -0.06
CA ASP A 61 7.24 30.75 -1.43
C ASP A 61 7.62 29.68 -2.46
N LEU A 62 8.77 29.04 -2.28
CA LEU A 62 9.17 27.89 -3.10
C LEU A 62 8.13 26.75 -3.00
N TYR A 63 7.66 26.43 -1.79
CA TYR A 63 6.67 25.38 -1.60
C TYR A 63 5.30 25.73 -2.20
N LEU A 64 4.87 26.98 -2.07
CA LEU A 64 3.63 27.46 -2.69
C LEU A 64 3.66 27.36 -4.22
N ASP A 65 4.77 27.78 -4.82
CA ASP A 65 4.99 27.69 -6.27
C ASP A 65 5.05 26.23 -6.74
N PHE A 66 5.77 25.37 -6.02
CA PHE A 66 5.79 23.93 -6.25
C PHE A 66 4.39 23.34 -6.22
N LYS A 67 3.59 23.67 -5.17
CA LYS A 67 2.22 23.20 -5.00
C LYS A 67 1.34 23.60 -6.19
N GLN A 68 1.33 24.89 -6.53
CA GLN A 68 0.52 25.43 -7.64
C GLN A 68 0.89 24.81 -8.98
N THR A 69 2.19 24.71 -9.26
CA THR A 69 2.69 24.10 -10.51
C THR A 69 2.32 22.63 -10.61
N THR A 70 2.45 21.91 -9.50
CA THR A 70 2.16 20.48 -9.44
C THR A 70 0.65 20.22 -9.57
N GLU A 71 -0.18 20.99 -8.87
CA GLU A 71 -1.64 20.92 -8.97
C GLU A 71 -2.13 21.19 -10.40
N ALA A 72 -1.63 22.24 -11.02
CA ALA A 72 -1.99 22.56 -12.41
C ALA A 72 -1.56 21.44 -13.39
N GLY A 73 -0.37 20.87 -13.19
CA GLY A 73 0.11 19.74 -13.98
C GLY A 73 -0.74 18.50 -13.83
N TYR A 74 -1.12 18.15 -12.61
CA TYR A 74 -2.00 17.01 -12.35
C TYR A 74 -3.42 17.23 -12.86
N HIS A 75 -4.02 18.40 -12.68
CA HIS A 75 -5.34 18.72 -13.24
C HIS A 75 -5.37 18.48 -14.74
N LYS A 76 -4.37 18.99 -15.47
CA LYS A 76 -4.26 18.77 -16.91
C LYS A 76 -4.09 17.29 -17.26
N ALA A 77 -3.28 16.55 -16.49
CA ALA A 77 -3.02 15.13 -16.74
C ALA A 77 -4.24 14.24 -16.50
N ILE A 78 -5.07 14.56 -15.49
CA ILE A 78 -6.25 13.77 -15.16
C ILE A 78 -7.52 14.20 -15.92
N GLU A 79 -7.53 15.36 -16.59
CA GLU A 79 -8.67 15.86 -17.33
C GLU A 79 -9.30 14.83 -18.29
N PRO A 80 -8.53 14.11 -19.15
CA PRO A 80 -9.11 13.11 -20.05
C PRO A 80 -9.65 11.88 -19.30
N ILE A 81 -9.15 11.60 -18.09
CA ILE A 81 -9.63 10.52 -17.23
C ILE A 81 -10.96 10.94 -16.60
N VAL A 82 -11.02 12.15 -16.05
CA VAL A 82 -12.25 12.70 -15.44
C VAL A 82 -13.36 12.82 -16.45
N ALA A 83 -13.05 13.23 -17.71
CA ALA A 83 -14.05 13.34 -18.78
C ALA A 83 -14.72 11.99 -19.16
N LYS A 84 -14.08 10.88 -18.83
CA LYS A 84 -14.56 9.50 -19.08
C LYS A 84 -14.51 8.65 -17.81
N LEU A 85 -14.76 9.28 -16.66
CA LEU A 85 -14.65 8.62 -15.37
C LEU A 85 -15.61 7.44 -15.27
N ILE A 86 -15.07 6.27 -14.98
CA ILE A 86 -15.81 5.07 -14.61
C ILE A 86 -15.58 4.85 -13.12
N GLU A 87 -16.57 5.16 -12.31
CA GLU A 87 -16.50 4.93 -10.88
C GLU A 87 -16.95 3.51 -10.54
N GLY A 88 -16.13 2.82 -9.75
CA GLY A 88 -16.51 1.55 -9.15
C GLY A 88 -17.34 1.73 -7.89
N LYS A 89 -18.21 0.76 -7.59
CA LYS A 89 -18.86 0.69 -6.29
C LYS A 89 -17.87 0.22 -5.25
N GLN A 90 -17.68 0.99 -4.18
CA GLN A 90 -16.87 0.55 -3.04
C GLN A 90 -17.59 -0.57 -2.28
N ILE A 91 -16.99 -1.77 -2.27
CA ILE A 91 -17.54 -2.96 -1.60
C ILE A 91 -17.14 -2.99 -0.14
N GLN A 92 -15.85 -2.76 0.17
CA GLN A 92 -15.36 -2.82 1.55
C GLN A 92 -14.87 -1.44 2.01
N LYS A 93 -15.36 -0.97 3.15
CA LYS A 93 -15.01 0.31 3.78
C LYS A 93 -14.16 0.15 5.03
N ASP A 94 -14.23 -1.02 5.68
CA ASP A 94 -13.55 -1.29 6.92
C ASP A 94 -12.13 -1.82 6.67
N GLY A 95 -11.24 -1.57 7.64
CA GLY A 95 -9.84 -1.90 7.55
C GLY A 95 -9.02 -0.90 6.73
N THR A 96 -7.72 -0.92 6.94
CA THR A 96 -6.76 -0.08 6.22
C THR A 96 -6.08 -0.81 5.07
N THR A 97 -6.27 -2.13 5.00
CA THR A 97 -5.70 -3.02 4.00
C THR A 97 -6.76 -3.98 3.49
N ASN A 98 -7.15 -3.83 2.22
CA ASN A 98 -8.04 -4.73 1.50
C ASN A 98 -7.37 -5.05 0.16
N VAL A 99 -6.81 -6.27 0.03
CA VAL A 99 -5.89 -6.62 -1.07
C VAL A 99 -6.17 -7.99 -1.66
N PHE A 100 -5.61 -8.24 -2.84
CA PHE A 100 -5.64 -9.52 -3.55
C PHE A 100 -7.04 -10.08 -3.82
N PRO A 101 -7.98 -9.30 -4.38
CA PRO A 101 -9.29 -9.85 -4.75
C PRO A 101 -9.12 -10.93 -5.83
N LYS A 102 -9.80 -12.06 -5.65
CA LYS A 102 -9.83 -13.20 -6.58
C LYS A 102 -11.25 -13.70 -6.73
N TRP A 103 -11.80 -13.56 -7.94
CA TRP A 103 -13.12 -14.05 -8.27
C TRP A 103 -13.24 -15.57 -8.11
N GLN A 104 -14.33 -16.00 -7.48
CA GLN A 104 -14.66 -17.41 -7.34
C GLN A 104 -15.18 -17.94 -8.67
N PRO A 105 -14.58 -19.02 -9.23
CA PRO A 105 -15.08 -19.63 -10.46
C PRO A 105 -16.54 -20.02 -10.35
N GLY A 106 -17.35 -19.62 -11.34
CA GLY A 106 -18.76 -19.97 -11.44
C GLY A 106 -19.69 -19.32 -10.42
N LYS A 107 -19.22 -18.30 -9.67
CA LYS A 107 -20.01 -17.59 -8.66
C LYS A 107 -19.83 -16.08 -8.78
N ASN A 108 -20.86 -15.33 -8.38
CA ASN A 108 -20.78 -13.88 -8.22
C ASN A 108 -20.23 -13.55 -6.82
N ALA A 109 -19.01 -13.97 -6.57
CA ALA A 109 -18.33 -13.83 -5.28
C ALA A 109 -16.82 -13.68 -5.49
N PHE A 110 -16.11 -13.09 -4.55
CA PHE A 110 -14.65 -13.02 -4.56
C PHE A 110 -14.05 -13.22 -3.18
N ALA A 111 -12.88 -13.84 -3.13
CA ALA A 111 -12.06 -13.91 -1.93
C ALA A 111 -11.04 -12.76 -1.94
N TYR A 112 -10.70 -12.24 -0.75
CA TYR A 112 -9.72 -11.18 -0.58
C TYR A 112 -9.10 -11.23 0.82
N LEU A 113 -7.98 -10.54 1.01
CA LEU A 113 -7.39 -10.36 2.32
C LEU A 113 -7.74 -8.99 2.89
N SER A 114 -8.06 -8.96 4.18
CA SER A 114 -8.35 -7.73 4.91
C SER A 114 -7.82 -7.80 6.35
N ASN A 115 -7.44 -6.63 6.88
CA ASN A 115 -7.12 -6.46 8.30
C ASN A 115 -8.28 -5.86 9.11
N LYS A 116 -9.49 -5.80 8.55
CA LYS A 116 -10.66 -5.08 9.10
C LYS A 116 -11.11 -5.50 10.50
N GLU A 117 -10.80 -6.69 10.94
CA GLU A 117 -11.17 -7.19 12.27
C GLU A 117 -9.93 -7.44 13.15
N ASN A 118 -8.80 -6.85 12.78
CA ASN A 118 -7.55 -7.01 13.50
C ASN A 118 -7.11 -5.68 14.11
N ASP A 119 -6.60 -5.73 15.32
CA ASP A 119 -5.96 -4.62 16.01
C ASP A 119 -4.50 -4.39 15.59
N PHE A 120 -3.91 -5.34 14.88
CA PHE A 120 -2.57 -5.28 14.33
C PHE A 120 -2.58 -5.13 12.81
N PHE A 121 -2.10 -3.99 12.30
CA PHE A 121 -2.11 -3.65 10.86
C PHE A 121 -1.40 -4.68 9.98
N GLY A 122 -0.37 -5.35 10.49
CA GLY A 122 0.38 -6.36 9.76
C GLY A 122 -0.33 -7.70 9.62
N GLN A 123 -1.42 -7.94 10.31
CA GLN A 123 -2.20 -9.18 10.23
C GLN A 123 -3.33 -9.02 9.22
N THR A 124 -3.44 -9.97 8.30
CA THR A 124 -4.56 -10.07 7.36
C THR A 124 -5.24 -11.41 7.49
N ASP A 125 -6.55 -11.40 7.30
CA ASP A 125 -7.42 -12.57 7.29
C ASP A 125 -8.04 -12.73 5.91
N LEU A 126 -8.43 -13.95 5.57
CA LEU A 126 -9.10 -14.26 4.32
C LEU A 126 -10.61 -14.13 4.48
N PHE A 127 -11.21 -13.31 3.62
CA PHE A 127 -12.65 -13.08 3.53
C PHE A 127 -13.21 -13.56 2.20
N LEU A 128 -14.48 -13.88 2.18
CA LEU A 128 -15.28 -14.15 0.99
C LEU A 128 -16.47 -13.20 0.98
N TYR A 129 -16.56 -12.37 -0.06
CA TYR A 129 -17.73 -11.54 -0.33
C TYR A 129 -18.61 -12.20 -1.38
N ASP A 130 -19.89 -12.37 -1.08
CA ASP A 130 -20.92 -12.95 -1.94
C ASP A 130 -21.91 -11.85 -2.34
N PHE A 131 -21.93 -11.46 -3.61
CA PHE A 131 -22.81 -10.39 -4.12
C PHE A 131 -24.29 -10.76 -4.13
N GLU A 132 -24.63 -12.04 -4.22
CA GLU A 132 -26.02 -12.48 -4.25
C GLU A 132 -26.66 -12.38 -2.86
N LYS A 133 -25.85 -12.57 -1.82
CA LYS A 133 -26.29 -12.52 -0.43
C LYS A 133 -25.99 -11.21 0.26
N ASP A 134 -25.18 -10.36 -0.38
CA ASP A 134 -24.57 -9.17 0.24
C ASP A 134 -23.87 -9.52 1.57
N GLU A 135 -23.20 -10.67 1.59
CA GLU A 135 -22.57 -11.25 2.78
C GLU A 135 -21.04 -11.19 2.65
N ASP A 136 -20.38 -10.70 3.69
CA ASP A 136 -18.94 -10.64 3.82
C ASP A 136 -18.47 -11.50 4.99
N LYS A 137 -17.90 -12.65 4.66
CA LYS A 137 -17.60 -13.71 5.64
C LYS A 137 -16.12 -13.95 5.79
N LYS A 138 -15.63 -13.92 7.03
CA LYS A 138 -14.29 -14.40 7.36
C LYS A 138 -14.19 -15.92 7.17
N ILE A 139 -13.23 -16.33 6.35
CA ILE A 139 -12.95 -17.74 6.03
C ILE A 139 -11.80 -18.28 6.88
N MET A 140 -10.70 -17.51 6.98
CA MET A 140 -9.48 -17.96 7.66
C MET A 140 -8.68 -16.81 8.23
N VAL A 141 -8.07 -17.05 9.40
CA VAL A 141 -7.23 -16.08 10.11
C VAL A 141 -5.76 -16.24 9.73
N GLY A 142 -5.03 -15.14 9.67
CA GLY A 142 -3.57 -15.10 9.54
C GLY A 142 -3.04 -15.49 8.16
N VAL A 143 -3.83 -15.28 7.12
CA VAL A 143 -3.42 -15.51 5.73
C VAL A 143 -2.59 -14.35 5.22
N LYS A 144 -1.49 -14.65 4.51
CA LYS A 144 -0.54 -13.63 4.00
C LYS A 144 -0.39 -13.62 2.48
N SER A 145 -0.58 -14.75 1.81
CA SER A 145 -0.46 -14.81 0.34
C SER A 145 -1.77 -14.45 -0.34
N ALA A 146 -1.67 -13.97 -1.58
CA ALA A 146 -2.82 -13.88 -2.45
C ALA A 146 -3.51 -15.25 -2.54
N PRO A 147 -4.85 -15.32 -2.35
CA PRO A 147 -5.57 -16.58 -2.47
C PRO A 147 -5.65 -17.03 -3.92
N ALA A 148 -5.76 -18.34 -4.13
CA ALA A 148 -5.98 -18.95 -5.44
C ALA A 148 -7.13 -19.95 -5.37
N TRP A 149 -7.99 -19.93 -6.38
CA TRP A 149 -9.11 -20.85 -6.47
C TRP A 149 -8.76 -22.11 -7.23
N HIS A 150 -9.27 -23.25 -6.76
CA HIS A 150 -9.42 -24.42 -7.60
C HIS A 150 -10.46 -24.13 -8.70
N PRO A 151 -10.30 -24.61 -9.95
CA PRO A 151 -11.21 -24.32 -11.04
C PRO A 151 -12.69 -24.66 -10.79
N ASN A 152 -12.99 -25.60 -9.89
CA ASN A 152 -14.37 -25.93 -9.52
C ASN A 152 -15.03 -24.90 -8.58
N GLY A 153 -14.28 -23.88 -8.08
CA GLY A 153 -14.79 -22.84 -7.22
C GLY A 153 -15.10 -23.23 -5.78
N SER A 154 -14.89 -24.51 -5.37
CA SER A 154 -15.19 -24.97 -4.00
C SER A 154 -13.99 -24.98 -3.05
N ILE A 155 -12.76 -24.98 -3.60
CA ILE A 155 -11.53 -25.02 -2.81
C ILE A 155 -10.73 -23.74 -3.03
N ILE A 156 -10.21 -23.17 -1.95
CA ILE A 156 -9.33 -22.02 -1.97
C ILE A 156 -7.98 -22.36 -1.34
N TYR A 157 -6.90 -21.97 -2.03
CA TYR A 157 -5.53 -22.17 -1.60
C TYR A 157 -4.94 -20.86 -1.11
N TYR A 158 -4.12 -20.93 -0.05
CA TYR A 158 -3.44 -19.77 0.54
C TYR A 158 -2.24 -20.21 1.37
N SER A 159 -1.41 -19.26 1.79
CA SER A 159 -0.34 -19.53 2.75
C SER A 159 -0.64 -18.90 4.11
N LYS A 160 -0.32 -19.62 5.16
CA LYS A 160 -0.32 -19.12 6.55
C LYS A 160 0.69 -19.87 7.41
N LYS A 161 0.98 -19.33 8.60
CA LYS A 161 1.78 -20.03 9.60
C LYS A 161 0.94 -21.11 10.30
N PRO A 162 1.54 -22.29 10.59
CA PRO A 162 0.83 -23.32 11.34
C PRO A 162 0.54 -22.89 12.79
N LYS A 163 -0.49 -23.47 13.40
CA LYS A 163 -0.87 -23.20 14.79
C LYS A 163 0.29 -23.51 15.77
N PHE A 164 0.96 -24.63 15.56
CA PHE A 164 2.09 -25.07 16.39
C PHE A 164 3.41 -24.96 15.65
N PRO A 165 4.50 -24.63 16.36
CA PRO A 165 5.83 -24.64 15.76
C PRO A 165 6.26 -26.07 15.37
N ASN A 166 7.26 -26.14 14.48
CA ASN A 166 7.95 -27.40 14.18
C ASN A 166 8.86 -27.83 15.34
N LYS A 167 9.52 -28.99 15.21
CA LYS A 167 10.44 -29.53 16.22
C LYS A 167 11.60 -28.60 16.62
N ASN A 168 11.92 -27.61 15.79
CA ASN A 168 12.98 -26.61 16.05
C ASN A 168 12.41 -25.30 16.64
N GLY A 169 11.14 -25.27 17.05
CA GLY A 169 10.48 -24.09 17.60
C GLY A 169 10.08 -23.04 16.55
N SER A 170 10.23 -23.31 15.25
CA SER A 170 9.96 -22.36 14.17
C SER A 170 8.58 -22.55 13.55
N LYS A 171 8.00 -21.44 13.03
CA LYS A 171 6.76 -21.44 12.24
C LYS A 171 7.04 -20.79 10.89
N PHE A 172 7.07 -21.56 9.85
CA PHE A 172 7.19 -21.08 8.48
C PHE A 172 5.81 -20.99 7.82
N TYR A 173 5.69 -20.19 6.77
CA TYR A 173 4.48 -20.17 5.95
C TYR A 173 4.42 -21.45 5.12
N ASP A 174 3.27 -22.10 5.15
CA ASP A 174 2.97 -23.29 4.36
C ASP A 174 1.70 -23.10 3.55
N LEU A 175 1.56 -23.89 2.50
CA LEU A 175 0.36 -23.92 1.69
C LEU A 175 -0.74 -24.73 2.37
N TYR A 176 -1.94 -24.20 2.30
CA TYR A 176 -3.16 -24.80 2.79
C TYR A 176 -4.23 -24.79 1.70
N ALA A 177 -5.13 -25.76 1.76
CA ALA A 177 -6.38 -25.80 1.03
C ALA A 177 -7.55 -25.74 2.00
N PHE A 178 -8.55 -24.92 1.71
CA PHE A 178 -9.80 -24.88 2.45
C PHE A 178 -10.96 -25.21 1.52
N ASP A 179 -11.72 -26.23 1.86
CA ASP A 179 -12.92 -26.63 1.14
C ASP A 179 -14.14 -25.92 1.75
N LEU A 180 -14.81 -25.10 0.93
CA LEU A 180 -15.97 -24.30 1.34
C LEU A 180 -17.20 -25.16 1.66
N MET A 181 -17.30 -26.35 1.06
CA MET A 181 -18.45 -27.24 1.25
C MET A 181 -18.32 -28.01 2.56
N THR A 182 -17.17 -28.65 2.77
CA THR A 182 -16.92 -29.48 3.95
C THR A 182 -16.41 -28.69 5.15
N LYS A 183 -16.03 -27.40 4.94
CA LYS A 183 -15.38 -26.53 5.95
C LYS A 183 -14.07 -27.10 6.48
N LYS A 184 -13.44 -27.98 5.72
CA LYS A 184 -12.20 -28.63 6.11
C LYS A 184 -10.99 -27.86 5.58
N GLU A 185 -10.05 -27.57 6.48
CA GLU A 185 -8.71 -27.07 6.12
C GLU A 185 -7.74 -28.25 6.06
N THR A 186 -6.90 -28.27 5.04
CA THR A 186 -5.83 -29.24 4.87
C THR A 186 -4.51 -28.52 4.64
N ARG A 187 -3.49 -28.81 5.46
CA ARG A 187 -2.12 -28.33 5.23
C ARG A 187 -1.48 -29.19 4.14
N LEU A 188 -0.97 -28.56 3.07
CA LEU A 188 -0.42 -29.23 1.90
C LEU A 188 1.09 -29.37 1.94
N THR A 189 1.77 -28.42 2.60
CA THR A 189 3.22 -28.41 2.71
C THR A 189 3.68 -28.29 4.15
N TYR A 190 4.94 -28.64 4.41
CA TYR A 190 5.51 -28.61 5.75
C TYR A 190 6.87 -27.95 5.72
N ASP A 191 6.97 -26.79 6.38
CA ASP A 191 8.20 -26.00 6.57
C ASP A 191 8.88 -25.52 5.26
N VAL A 192 8.11 -25.31 4.19
CA VAL A 192 8.64 -24.93 2.87
C VAL A 192 8.78 -23.42 2.64
N ARG A 193 8.34 -22.57 3.57
CA ARG A 193 8.39 -21.09 3.47
C ARG A 193 7.67 -20.55 2.25
N ALA A 194 6.44 -21.04 2.01
CA ALA A 194 5.59 -20.58 0.92
C ALA A 194 5.03 -19.16 1.20
N PHE A 195 5.32 -18.20 0.31
CA PHE A 195 4.83 -16.82 0.36
C PHE A 195 3.85 -16.51 -0.77
#